data_3037777cda59d086a343b8b78f2aadbf
#
_entry.id   3037777cda59d086a343b8b78f2aadbf
#
_cell.length_a   1.000
_cell.length_b   1.000
_cell.length_c   1.000
_cell.angle_alpha   90.00
_cell.angle_beta   90.00
_cell.angle_gamma   90.00
#
_symmetry.space_group_name_H-M   'P 1'
#
loop_
_entity.id
_entity.type
_entity.pdbx_description
1 polymer ?
#
loop_
_entity_poly.entity_id
_entity_poly.type
_entity_poly.pdbx_seq_one_letter_code
_entity_poly.pdbx_strand_id
1 'polypeptide(L)'
;PVDKFVQAVTDTVKANAAWVPPFGSGATLYIRPYMFGSNPVIGVKPADEYQFRILTTPVGPYFKGGAKPLTIKVSDFDRAAPHGTGHIKAGLNYAMSLHAIVTAHKEGYAENMYLDPATRTKVEETGGANFLFVTKDGTVVTPKSSSILPSITRRSLVYVAKEILGLKVEEREVTLEEVKDFAECGLCGTAAVISPVGKIVDHGKEICMPSGMEKMGPTIQKLYDTLTGIQMGKLEAPKGWIYTCLLYTSPS
;
A
#
# COMPACT_ATOMS: atom_id res chain seq x y z
N PRO A 1 9.73 4.57 21.39
CA PRO A 1 10.98 5.06 20.80
C PRO A 1 11.34 4.24 19.58
N VAL A 2 11.88 4.87 18.54
CA VAL A 2 12.18 4.25 17.25
C VAL A 2 13.24 3.13 17.41
N ASP A 3 14.26 3.37 18.20
CA ASP A 3 15.33 2.43 18.51
C ASP A 3 14.79 1.11 19.12
N LYS A 4 13.88 1.21 20.08
CA LYS A 4 13.23 0.05 20.68
C LYS A 4 12.35 -0.71 19.69
N PHE A 5 11.67 0.01 18.81
CA PHE A 5 10.85 -0.61 17.75
C PHE A 5 11.73 -1.41 16.79
N VAL A 6 12.82 -0.81 16.29
CA VAL A 6 13.77 -1.46 15.39
C VAL A 6 14.41 -2.67 16.07
N GLN A 7 14.82 -2.54 17.33
CA GLN A 7 15.39 -3.65 18.12
C GLN A 7 14.38 -4.80 18.23
N ALA A 8 13.13 -4.51 18.59
CA ALA A 8 12.08 -5.55 18.75
C ALA A 8 11.81 -6.28 17.42
N VAL A 9 11.79 -5.57 16.29
CA VAL A 9 11.66 -6.18 14.97
C VAL A 9 12.86 -7.09 14.68
N THR A 10 14.07 -6.59 14.91
CA THR A 10 15.31 -7.35 14.68
C THR A 10 15.37 -8.62 15.52
N ASP A 11 15.04 -8.54 16.80
CA ASP A 11 15.03 -9.69 17.71
C ASP A 11 13.97 -10.71 17.32
N THR A 12 12.79 -10.24 16.88
CA THR A 12 11.73 -11.12 16.35
C THR A 12 12.20 -11.87 15.12
N VAL A 13 12.87 -11.20 14.17
CA VAL A 13 13.40 -11.85 12.96
C VAL A 13 14.48 -12.86 13.32
N LYS A 14 15.42 -12.52 14.21
CA LYS A 14 16.46 -13.45 14.70
C LYS A 14 15.86 -14.70 15.34
N ALA A 15 14.87 -14.52 16.21
CA ALA A 15 14.19 -15.65 16.88
C ALA A 15 13.41 -16.55 15.90
N ASN A 16 13.09 -16.05 14.71
CA ASN A 16 12.37 -16.77 13.67
C ASN A 16 13.23 -16.99 12.39
N ALA A 17 14.55 -16.99 12.51
CA ALA A 17 15.47 -17.10 11.37
C ALA A 17 15.19 -18.32 10.48
N ALA A 18 14.80 -19.46 11.07
CA ALA A 18 14.46 -20.68 10.34
C ALA A 18 13.23 -20.55 9.43
N TRP A 19 12.42 -19.51 9.64
CA TRP A 19 11.23 -19.23 8.84
C TRP A 19 11.44 -18.17 7.76
N VAL A 20 12.64 -17.59 7.70
CA VAL A 20 13.00 -16.62 6.63
C VAL A 20 13.13 -17.37 5.32
N PRO A 21 12.32 -17.04 4.30
CA PRO A 21 12.41 -17.75 3.02
C PRO A 21 13.78 -17.56 2.35
N PRO A 22 14.27 -18.58 1.62
CA PRO A 22 15.55 -18.49 0.91
C PRO A 22 15.57 -17.34 -0.09
N PHE A 23 16.72 -16.68 -0.21
CA PHE A 23 16.93 -15.65 -1.23
C PHE A 23 16.72 -16.25 -2.63
N GLY A 24 16.05 -15.51 -3.50
CA GLY A 24 15.73 -15.95 -4.86
C GLY A 24 14.46 -16.81 -5.00
N SER A 25 13.83 -17.24 -3.88
CA SER A 25 12.55 -17.98 -3.93
C SER A 25 11.35 -17.09 -4.34
N GLY A 26 11.50 -15.78 -4.34
CA GLY A 26 10.41 -14.81 -4.51
C GLY A 26 9.50 -14.66 -3.28
N ALA A 27 9.71 -15.48 -2.25
CA ALA A 27 8.99 -15.37 -0.97
C ALA A 27 9.72 -14.43 -0.01
N THR A 28 9.00 -13.90 0.96
CA THR A 28 9.51 -12.98 1.99
C THR A 28 8.95 -13.34 3.36
N LEU A 29 9.61 -12.88 4.42
CA LEU A 29 9.06 -12.93 5.77
C LEU A 29 8.21 -11.67 6.01
N TYR A 30 6.91 -11.83 6.12
CA TYR A 30 6.01 -10.75 6.49
C TYR A 30 6.11 -10.49 7.99
N ILE A 31 6.31 -9.23 8.37
CA ILE A 31 6.44 -8.79 9.76
C ILE A 31 5.28 -7.85 10.07
N ARG A 32 4.48 -8.19 11.09
CA ARG A 32 3.34 -7.40 11.51
C ARG A 32 3.48 -6.96 12.97
N PRO A 33 4.01 -5.78 13.23
CA PRO A 33 3.90 -5.14 14.54
C PRO A 33 2.47 -4.60 14.73
N TYR A 34 1.92 -4.76 15.93
CA TYR A 34 0.62 -4.20 16.30
C TYR A 34 0.56 -3.90 17.80
N MET A 35 -0.32 -2.98 18.15
CA MET A 35 -0.53 -2.55 19.54
C MET A 35 -2.02 -2.43 19.82
N PHE A 36 -2.42 -2.79 21.04
CA PHE A 36 -3.80 -2.66 21.51
C PHE A 36 -3.84 -2.38 23.01
N GLY A 37 -4.94 -1.76 23.48
CA GLY A 37 -5.21 -1.59 24.90
C GLY A 37 -5.55 -2.93 25.56
N SER A 38 -4.96 -3.24 26.70
CA SER A 38 -5.06 -4.56 27.36
C SER A 38 -5.68 -4.53 28.75
N ASN A 39 -5.87 -3.36 29.35
CA ASN A 39 -6.50 -3.28 30.65
C ASN A 39 -8.01 -3.54 30.58
N PRO A 40 -8.60 -4.17 31.61
CA PRO A 40 -10.04 -4.41 31.66
C PRO A 40 -10.80 -3.08 31.88
N VAL A 41 -11.66 -2.74 30.92
CA VAL A 41 -12.48 -1.53 30.99
C VAL A 41 -13.81 -1.74 30.28
N ILE A 42 -14.90 -1.35 30.90
CA ILE A 42 -16.25 -1.44 30.34
C ILE A 42 -16.62 -0.14 29.61
N GLY A 43 -16.23 1.01 30.16
CA GLY A 43 -16.53 2.31 29.60
C GLY A 43 -15.66 2.66 28.39
N VAL A 44 -16.14 3.60 27.55
CA VAL A 44 -15.37 4.14 26.43
C VAL A 44 -14.39 5.18 26.96
N LYS A 45 -13.13 4.80 27.13
CA LYS A 45 -12.03 5.68 27.52
C LYS A 45 -10.70 5.17 26.91
N PRO A 46 -9.66 6.00 26.85
CA PRO A 46 -8.32 5.52 26.52
C PRO A 46 -7.89 4.42 27.47
N ALA A 47 -7.14 3.45 26.97
CA ALA A 47 -6.55 2.40 27.79
C ALA A 47 -5.42 2.98 28.66
N ASP A 48 -5.25 2.40 29.85
CA ASP A 48 -4.15 2.74 30.78
C ASP A 48 -2.95 1.81 30.57
N GLU A 49 -3.19 0.62 29.98
CA GLU A 49 -2.17 -0.37 29.66
C GLU A 49 -2.28 -0.80 28.20
N TYR A 50 -1.14 -1.02 27.56
CA TYR A 50 -1.05 -1.42 26.17
C TYR A 50 -0.13 -2.61 25.99
N GLN A 51 -0.45 -3.49 25.06
CA GLN A 51 0.45 -4.53 24.60
C GLN A 51 0.94 -4.23 23.19
N PHE A 52 2.26 -4.26 23.01
CA PHE A 52 2.90 -4.25 21.71
C PHE A 52 3.35 -5.66 21.37
N ARG A 53 2.96 -6.15 20.20
CA ARG A 53 3.29 -7.49 19.72
C ARG A 53 3.79 -7.44 18.30
N ILE A 54 4.63 -8.42 17.94
CA ILE A 54 5.08 -8.63 16.57
C ILE A 54 4.82 -10.08 16.21
N LEU A 55 4.14 -10.32 15.10
CA LEU A 55 4.05 -11.64 14.49
C LEU A 55 4.77 -11.66 13.16
N THR A 56 5.30 -12.82 12.78
CA THR A 56 5.93 -13.06 11.48
C THR A 56 5.31 -14.27 10.80
N THR A 57 5.27 -14.25 9.48
CA THR A 57 4.83 -15.38 8.67
C THR A 57 5.54 -15.35 7.31
N PRO A 58 6.05 -16.50 6.81
CA PRO A 58 6.52 -16.57 5.44
C PRO A 58 5.35 -16.39 4.46
N VAL A 59 5.55 -15.59 3.43
CA VAL A 59 4.56 -15.32 2.38
C VAL A 59 5.19 -15.54 1.02
N GLY A 60 4.46 -16.18 0.12
CA GLY A 60 4.87 -16.36 -1.27
C GLY A 60 4.81 -15.06 -2.07
N PRO A 61 5.24 -15.10 -3.34
CA PRO A 61 5.10 -13.96 -4.23
C PRO A 61 3.66 -13.47 -4.29
N TYR A 62 3.45 -12.17 -4.16
CA TYR A 62 2.11 -11.59 -4.18
C TYR A 62 1.39 -11.87 -5.51
N PHE A 63 2.11 -11.73 -6.62
CA PHE A 63 1.59 -12.04 -7.94
C PHE A 63 2.10 -13.39 -8.43
N LYS A 64 1.27 -14.44 -8.31
CA LYS A 64 1.53 -15.73 -8.93
C LYS A 64 1.25 -15.60 -10.44
N GLY A 65 2.30 -15.59 -11.26
CA GLY A 65 2.18 -15.48 -12.73
C GLY A 65 2.17 -14.06 -13.29
N GLY A 66 2.65 -13.07 -12.52
CA GLY A 66 2.76 -11.68 -12.94
C GLY A 66 1.60 -10.80 -12.46
N ALA A 67 1.86 -9.50 -12.38
CA ALA A 67 0.87 -8.51 -11.94
C ALA A 67 -0.11 -8.21 -13.09
N LYS A 68 -1.31 -8.78 -13.04
CA LYS A 68 -2.40 -8.43 -13.96
C LYS A 68 -3.14 -7.18 -13.49
N PRO A 69 -3.48 -6.26 -14.40
CA PRO A 69 -4.25 -5.08 -14.04
C PRO A 69 -5.63 -5.43 -13.46
N LEU A 70 -5.99 -4.71 -12.41
CA LEU A 70 -7.21 -4.91 -11.66
C LEU A 70 -8.37 -4.13 -12.29
N THR A 71 -9.59 -4.66 -12.11
CA THR A 71 -10.84 -3.89 -12.26
C THR A 71 -11.35 -3.57 -10.85
N ILE A 72 -11.54 -2.29 -10.58
CA ILE A 72 -12.05 -1.78 -9.30
C ILE A 72 -13.31 -0.98 -9.49
N LYS A 73 -14.09 -0.78 -8.43
CA LYS A 73 -15.31 0.06 -8.49
C LYS A 73 -15.21 1.27 -7.56
N VAL A 74 -15.91 2.33 -7.91
CA VAL A 74 -16.16 3.46 -7.00
C VAL A 74 -17.15 3.01 -5.94
N SER A 75 -16.83 3.24 -4.67
CA SER A 75 -17.66 2.83 -3.53
C SER A 75 -18.71 3.87 -3.20
N ASP A 76 -19.90 3.42 -2.85
CA ASP A 76 -20.95 4.26 -2.24
C ASP A 76 -20.73 4.48 -0.74
N PHE A 77 -19.82 3.71 -0.15
CA PHE A 77 -19.49 3.80 1.28
C PHE A 77 -18.25 4.67 1.49
N ASP A 78 -18.15 5.24 2.68
CA ASP A 78 -16.97 5.97 3.11
C ASP A 78 -15.94 5.02 3.73
N ARG A 79 -14.66 5.31 3.54
CA ARG A 79 -13.57 4.60 4.20
C ARG A 79 -13.30 5.13 5.61
N ALA A 80 -13.42 6.43 5.78
CA ALA A 80 -13.18 7.14 7.04
C ALA A 80 -13.97 8.45 7.09
N ALA A 81 -14.23 8.94 8.30
CA ALA A 81 -14.87 10.26 8.48
C ALA A 81 -13.92 11.39 8.01
N PRO A 82 -14.46 12.56 7.56
CA PRO A 82 -13.67 13.67 7.02
C PRO A 82 -12.58 14.18 7.97
N HIS A 83 -12.87 14.25 9.26
CA HIS A 83 -11.96 14.68 10.33
C HIS A 83 -11.71 13.56 11.33
N GLY A 84 -11.75 12.31 10.86
CA GLY A 84 -11.59 11.11 11.67
C GLY A 84 -10.16 10.57 11.69
N THR A 85 -10.07 9.25 11.78
CA THR A 85 -8.82 8.51 11.99
C THR A 85 -8.26 7.89 10.71
N GLY A 86 -8.72 8.33 9.52
CA GLY A 86 -8.30 7.74 8.25
C GLY A 86 -6.79 7.72 8.01
N HIS A 87 -6.07 8.72 8.53
CA HIS A 87 -4.62 8.83 8.47
C HIS A 87 -3.88 7.91 9.47
N ILE A 88 -4.60 7.25 10.36
CA ILE A 88 -4.03 6.32 11.35
C ILE A 88 -4.27 4.88 10.87
N LYS A 89 -3.26 4.01 11.01
CA LYS A 89 -3.41 2.58 10.72
C LYS A 89 -4.16 1.88 11.86
N ALA A 90 -5.44 2.20 12.00
CA ALA A 90 -6.31 1.71 13.05
C ALA A 90 -7.31 0.67 12.54
N GLY A 91 -7.54 -0.42 13.30
CA GLY A 91 -8.40 -1.52 12.90
C GLY A 91 -9.84 -1.11 12.58
N LEU A 92 -10.33 -0.05 13.21
CA LEU A 92 -11.68 0.47 12.95
C LEU A 92 -11.87 0.95 11.50
N ASN A 93 -10.85 1.54 10.86
CA ASN A 93 -10.92 1.96 9.46
C ASN A 93 -11.05 0.76 8.51
N TYR A 94 -10.40 -0.35 8.84
CA TYR A 94 -10.50 -1.59 8.08
C TYR A 94 -11.85 -2.28 8.30
N ALA A 95 -12.34 -2.31 9.53
CA ALA A 95 -13.66 -2.85 9.85
C ALA A 95 -14.77 -2.11 9.09
N MET A 96 -14.68 -0.79 8.99
CA MET A 96 -15.63 0.05 8.24
C MET A 96 -15.66 -0.31 6.75
N SER A 97 -14.52 -0.66 6.15
CA SER A 97 -14.43 -1.01 4.73
C SER A 97 -14.78 -2.47 4.40
N LEU A 98 -14.94 -3.35 5.39
CA LEU A 98 -15.19 -4.78 5.14
C LEU A 98 -16.46 -5.07 4.36
N HIS A 99 -17.57 -4.38 4.67
CA HIS A 99 -18.82 -4.59 3.94
C HIS A 99 -18.68 -4.21 2.47
N ALA A 100 -18.08 -3.08 2.20
CA ALA A 100 -17.87 -2.58 0.84
C ALA A 100 -16.99 -3.51 0.01
N ILE A 101 -15.86 -4.00 0.57
CA ILE A 101 -14.95 -4.87 -0.17
C ILE A 101 -15.56 -6.27 -0.42
N VAL A 102 -16.27 -6.83 0.55
CA VAL A 102 -16.95 -8.13 0.37
C VAL A 102 -18.03 -8.02 -0.71
N THR A 103 -18.76 -6.91 -0.76
CA THR A 103 -19.76 -6.65 -1.81
C THR A 103 -19.09 -6.51 -3.17
N ALA A 104 -18.02 -5.72 -3.27
CA ALA A 104 -17.28 -5.56 -4.51
C ALA A 104 -16.73 -6.90 -5.05
N HIS A 105 -16.18 -7.74 -4.18
CA HIS A 105 -15.70 -9.08 -4.58
C HIS A 105 -16.81 -9.98 -5.10
N LYS A 106 -18.02 -9.95 -4.51
CA LYS A 106 -19.17 -10.70 -5.01
C LYS A 106 -19.63 -10.23 -6.38
N GLU A 107 -19.42 -8.97 -6.70
CA GLU A 107 -19.72 -8.37 -8.00
C GLU A 107 -18.57 -8.55 -9.02
N GLY A 108 -17.45 -9.18 -8.63
CA GLY A 108 -16.31 -9.46 -9.50
C GLY A 108 -15.26 -8.37 -9.55
N TYR A 109 -15.34 -7.35 -8.71
CA TYR A 109 -14.32 -6.31 -8.59
C TYR A 109 -13.23 -6.68 -7.59
N ALA A 110 -12.00 -6.30 -7.86
CA ALA A 110 -10.85 -6.63 -7.01
C ALA A 110 -10.73 -5.72 -5.78
N GLU A 111 -11.20 -4.48 -5.86
CA GLU A 111 -11.06 -3.47 -4.81
C GLU A 111 -12.08 -2.33 -4.99
N ASN A 112 -12.18 -1.46 -3.99
CA ASN A 112 -12.97 -0.24 -4.03
C ASN A 112 -12.07 1.00 -4.10
N MET A 113 -12.46 1.98 -4.94
CA MET A 113 -12.00 3.36 -4.85
C MET A 113 -12.92 4.11 -3.89
N TYR A 114 -12.38 4.67 -2.82
CA TYR A 114 -13.14 5.53 -1.92
C TYR A 114 -12.94 7.00 -2.31
N LEU A 115 -14.03 7.75 -2.18
CA LEU A 115 -14.04 9.19 -2.39
C LEU A 115 -14.07 9.92 -1.03
N ASP A 116 -13.70 11.17 -1.04
CA ASP A 116 -13.80 12.03 0.14
C ASP A 116 -15.25 12.07 0.67
N PRO A 117 -15.47 11.83 1.96
CA PRO A 117 -16.82 11.69 2.49
C PRO A 117 -17.57 13.03 2.59
N ALA A 118 -16.87 14.17 2.45
CA ALA A 118 -17.49 15.48 2.52
C ALA A 118 -18.19 15.90 1.22
N THR A 119 -17.55 15.67 0.07
CA THR A 119 -18.05 16.10 -1.23
C THR A 119 -18.30 14.96 -2.21
N ARG A 120 -17.68 13.79 -1.98
CA ARG A 120 -17.70 12.61 -2.86
C ARG A 120 -17.24 12.90 -4.29
N THR A 121 -16.35 13.85 -4.42
CA THR A 121 -15.80 14.26 -5.71
C THR A 121 -14.31 14.00 -5.85
N LYS A 122 -13.60 13.79 -4.72
CA LYS A 122 -12.14 13.63 -4.69
C LYS A 122 -11.77 12.19 -4.37
N VAL A 123 -10.82 11.66 -5.11
CA VAL A 123 -10.27 10.33 -4.88
C VAL A 123 -9.42 10.34 -3.61
N GLU A 124 -9.65 9.39 -2.73
CA GLU A 124 -8.79 9.16 -1.57
C GLU A 124 -7.89 7.95 -1.76
N GLU A 125 -8.26 6.81 -1.22
CA GLU A 125 -7.50 5.57 -1.32
C GLU A 125 -8.44 4.36 -1.42
N THR A 126 -7.90 3.17 -1.50
CA THR A 126 -8.67 1.92 -1.36
C THR A 126 -8.75 1.48 0.10
N GLY A 127 -9.38 0.33 0.36
CA GLY A 127 -9.39 -0.26 1.71
C GLY A 127 -8.01 -0.58 2.26
N GLY A 128 -7.03 -0.89 1.41
CA GLY A 128 -5.70 -1.33 1.83
C GLY A 128 -4.49 -0.72 1.11
N ALA A 129 -4.70 0.18 0.14
CA ALA A 129 -3.63 0.72 -0.70
C ALA A 129 -3.90 2.16 -1.16
N ASN A 130 -2.82 2.91 -1.43
CA ASN A 130 -2.90 4.26 -1.96
C ASN A 130 -2.85 4.27 -3.48
N PHE A 131 -3.46 5.28 -4.10
CA PHE A 131 -3.39 5.47 -5.55
C PHE A 131 -2.10 6.16 -5.99
N LEU A 132 -1.59 5.69 -7.13
CA LEU A 132 -0.64 6.38 -7.99
C LEU A 132 -1.26 6.45 -9.39
N PHE A 133 -1.34 7.64 -9.93
CA PHE A 133 -1.74 7.89 -11.31
C PHE A 133 -0.55 8.40 -12.11
N VAL A 134 -0.59 8.23 -13.41
CA VAL A 134 0.40 8.82 -14.32
C VAL A 134 -0.36 9.56 -15.40
N THR A 135 -0.02 10.82 -15.62
CA THR A 135 -0.58 11.66 -16.69
C THR A 135 -0.01 11.26 -18.04
N LYS A 136 -0.61 11.75 -19.12
CA LYS A 136 -0.14 11.50 -20.49
C LYS A 136 1.25 12.05 -20.80
N ASP A 137 1.69 13.08 -20.05
CA ASP A 137 3.04 13.64 -20.12
C ASP A 137 4.06 12.96 -19.19
N GLY A 138 3.64 11.89 -18.49
CA GLY A 138 4.51 11.10 -17.61
C GLY A 138 4.66 11.64 -16.18
N THR A 139 3.89 12.65 -15.79
CA THR A 139 3.87 13.14 -14.39
C THR A 139 3.20 12.12 -13.51
N VAL A 140 3.85 11.72 -12.41
CA VAL A 140 3.28 10.85 -11.37
C VAL A 140 2.43 11.69 -10.42
N VAL A 141 1.18 11.31 -10.22
CA VAL A 141 0.22 12.01 -9.36
C VAL A 141 -0.28 11.07 -8.28
N THR A 142 -0.29 11.52 -7.03
CA THR A 142 -0.90 10.76 -5.93
C THR A 142 -1.84 11.64 -5.12
N PRO A 143 -3.04 11.13 -4.77
CA PRO A 143 -3.98 11.87 -3.95
C PRO A 143 -3.39 12.29 -2.62
N LYS A 144 -3.71 13.51 -2.18
CA LYS A 144 -3.35 14.06 -0.89
C LYS A 144 -4.61 14.51 -0.15
N SER A 145 -4.83 13.93 1.03
CA SER A 145 -5.94 14.24 1.91
C SER A 145 -5.52 13.99 3.37
N SER A 146 -6.17 14.63 4.31
CA SER A 146 -5.95 14.41 5.74
C SER A 146 -6.49 13.06 6.24
N SER A 147 -7.34 12.39 5.46
CA SER A 147 -7.93 11.09 5.80
C SER A 147 -7.23 9.89 5.12
N ILE A 148 -6.26 10.14 4.24
CA ILE A 148 -5.47 9.08 3.59
C ILE A 148 -4.33 8.61 4.51
N LEU A 149 -4.10 7.29 4.59
CA LEU A 149 -2.96 6.73 5.31
C LEU A 149 -1.64 7.22 4.67
N PRO A 150 -0.71 7.83 5.45
CA PRO A 150 0.60 8.25 4.95
C PRO A 150 1.52 7.03 4.76
N SER A 151 1.30 6.29 3.69
CA SER A 151 1.97 5.04 3.36
C SER A 151 3.48 5.23 3.15
N ILE A 152 4.27 4.36 3.76
CA ILE A 152 5.73 4.33 3.54
C ILE A 152 6.03 3.91 2.10
N THR A 153 5.31 2.92 1.55
CA THR A 153 5.49 2.52 0.14
C THR A 153 5.21 3.68 -0.81
N ARG A 154 4.12 4.44 -0.61
CA ARG A 154 3.84 5.63 -1.42
C ARG A 154 4.96 6.66 -1.32
N ARG A 155 5.44 6.97 -0.11
CA ARG A 155 6.55 7.90 0.10
C ARG A 155 7.83 7.43 -0.58
N SER A 156 8.14 6.13 -0.51
CA SER A 156 9.29 5.53 -1.19
C SER A 156 9.16 5.65 -2.70
N LEU A 157 7.98 5.39 -3.27
CA LEU A 157 7.73 5.51 -4.70
C LEU A 157 7.79 6.97 -5.18
N VAL A 158 7.32 7.93 -4.40
CA VAL A 158 7.49 9.37 -4.67
C VAL A 158 8.97 9.73 -4.71
N TYR A 159 9.76 9.25 -3.77
CA TYR A 159 11.22 9.45 -3.76
C TYR A 159 11.88 8.80 -4.98
N VAL A 160 11.57 7.54 -5.27
CA VAL A 160 12.08 6.83 -6.44
C VAL A 160 11.75 7.60 -7.72
N ALA A 161 10.51 8.07 -7.87
CA ALA A 161 10.10 8.85 -9.03
C ALA A 161 10.93 10.13 -9.18
N LYS A 162 11.05 10.93 -8.12
CA LYS A 162 11.74 12.22 -8.15
C LYS A 162 13.25 12.09 -8.25
N GLU A 163 13.86 11.39 -7.28
CA GLU A 163 15.29 11.42 -7.04
C GLU A 163 16.07 10.38 -7.85
N ILE A 164 15.43 9.25 -8.20
CA ILE A 164 16.12 8.18 -8.94
C ILE A 164 15.76 8.22 -10.42
N LEU A 165 14.48 8.40 -10.73
CA LEU A 165 14.00 8.35 -12.11
C LEU A 165 13.87 9.73 -12.79
N GLY A 166 14.03 10.82 -12.04
CA GLY A 166 13.92 12.19 -12.56
C GLY A 166 12.53 12.57 -13.09
N LEU A 167 11.48 11.91 -12.58
CA LEU A 167 10.11 12.17 -13.00
C LEU A 167 9.50 13.34 -12.21
N LYS A 168 8.63 14.08 -12.86
CA LYS A 168 7.79 15.05 -12.15
C LYS A 168 6.77 14.31 -11.29
N VAL A 169 6.57 14.79 -10.05
CA VAL A 169 5.60 14.20 -9.10
C VAL A 169 4.74 15.30 -8.49
N GLU A 170 3.44 15.08 -8.44
CA GLU A 170 2.47 15.94 -7.80
C GLU A 170 1.72 15.18 -6.69
N GLU A 171 1.80 15.69 -5.48
CA GLU A 171 0.99 15.23 -4.34
C GLU A 171 -0.11 16.27 -4.12
N ARG A 172 -1.31 16.01 -4.62
CA ARG A 172 -2.42 16.95 -4.64
C ARG A 172 -3.77 16.28 -4.54
N GLU A 173 -4.82 17.04 -4.44
CA GLU A 173 -6.18 16.53 -4.64
C GLU A 173 -6.34 16.03 -6.08
N VAL A 174 -7.08 14.94 -6.26
CA VAL A 174 -7.43 14.33 -7.53
C VAL A 174 -8.94 14.17 -7.57
N THR A 175 -9.60 14.72 -8.57
CA THR A 175 -11.05 14.54 -8.72
C THR A 175 -11.38 13.23 -9.42
N LEU A 176 -12.55 12.66 -9.14
CA LEU A 176 -13.03 11.46 -9.85
C LEU A 176 -13.18 11.75 -11.35
N GLU A 177 -13.59 12.96 -11.71
CA GLU A 177 -13.72 13.36 -13.10
C GLU A 177 -12.38 13.35 -13.85
N GLU A 178 -11.29 13.77 -13.18
CA GLU A 178 -9.94 13.81 -13.75
C GLU A 178 -9.37 12.40 -14.02
N VAL A 179 -9.88 11.37 -13.32
CA VAL A 179 -9.34 10.00 -13.45
C VAL A 179 -9.35 9.48 -14.89
N LYS A 180 -10.30 9.89 -15.71
CA LYS A 180 -10.38 9.52 -17.13
C LYS A 180 -9.23 10.08 -18.01
N ASP A 181 -8.52 11.09 -17.50
CA ASP A 181 -7.46 11.78 -18.26
C ASP A 181 -6.07 11.21 -18.00
N PHE A 182 -5.93 10.32 -16.99
CA PHE A 182 -4.68 9.63 -16.71
C PHE A 182 -4.37 8.51 -17.71
N ALA A 183 -3.07 8.27 -17.92
CA ALA A 183 -2.57 7.21 -18.78
C ALA A 183 -2.41 5.88 -18.06
N GLU A 184 -2.03 5.92 -16.77
CA GLU A 184 -1.78 4.74 -15.97
C GLU A 184 -2.34 4.93 -14.56
N CYS A 185 -2.70 3.81 -13.92
CA CYS A 185 -3.11 3.78 -12.52
C CYS A 185 -2.51 2.56 -11.80
N GLY A 186 -2.08 2.75 -10.56
CA GLY A 186 -1.60 1.70 -9.69
C GLY A 186 -2.04 1.90 -8.24
N LEU A 187 -2.12 0.81 -7.51
CA LEU A 187 -2.38 0.75 -6.07
C LEU A 187 -1.10 0.37 -5.35
N CYS A 188 -0.58 1.23 -4.49
CA CYS A 188 0.67 0.96 -3.79
C CYS A 188 0.46 0.62 -2.31
N GLY A 189 1.20 -0.38 -1.85
CA GLY A 189 1.15 -0.85 -0.46
C GLY A 189 2.26 -1.85 -0.16
N THR A 190 2.43 -2.20 1.11
CA THR A 190 3.54 -3.05 1.57
C THR A 190 3.55 -4.43 0.92
N ALA A 191 2.39 -5.06 0.76
CA ALA A 191 2.33 -6.46 0.32
C ALA A 191 2.64 -6.63 -1.17
N ALA A 192 2.06 -5.77 -2.03
CA ALA A 192 2.13 -5.89 -3.48
C ALA A 192 3.16 -4.95 -4.12
N VAL A 193 3.70 -4.02 -3.36
CA VAL A 193 4.46 -2.84 -3.81
C VAL A 193 3.59 -1.96 -4.71
N ILE A 194 3.26 -2.38 -5.92
CA ILE A 194 2.26 -1.75 -6.78
C ILE A 194 1.42 -2.84 -7.47
N SER A 195 0.10 -2.74 -7.37
CA SER A 195 -0.86 -3.49 -8.18
C SER A 195 -1.37 -2.59 -9.29
N PRO A 196 -1.23 -2.93 -10.57
CA PRO A 196 -1.75 -2.09 -11.66
C PRO A 196 -3.29 -2.12 -11.67
N VAL A 197 -3.89 -1.00 -12.08
CA VAL A 197 -5.34 -0.87 -12.31
C VAL A 197 -5.55 -0.56 -13.78
N GLY A 198 -6.32 -1.38 -14.47
CA GLY A 198 -6.64 -1.19 -15.89
C GLY A 198 -8.03 -0.62 -16.12
N LYS A 199 -8.95 -0.80 -15.15
CA LYS A 199 -10.32 -0.33 -15.25
C LYS A 199 -10.88 0.11 -13.91
N ILE A 200 -11.59 1.22 -13.90
CA ILE A 200 -12.37 1.73 -12.76
C ILE A 200 -13.83 1.83 -13.21
N VAL A 201 -14.77 1.33 -12.41
CA VAL A 201 -16.19 1.37 -12.73
C VAL A 201 -16.91 2.28 -11.75
N ASP A 202 -17.52 3.34 -12.26
CA ASP A 202 -18.33 4.29 -11.51
C ASP A 202 -19.80 4.13 -11.91
N HIS A 203 -20.60 3.46 -11.06
CA HIS A 203 -22.04 3.22 -11.29
C HIS A 203 -22.35 2.70 -12.71
N GLY A 204 -21.59 1.71 -13.17
CA GLY A 204 -21.73 1.12 -14.49
C GLY A 204 -21.02 1.88 -15.61
N LYS A 205 -20.49 3.09 -15.36
CA LYS A 205 -19.64 3.82 -16.29
C LYS A 205 -18.20 3.34 -16.16
N GLU A 206 -17.65 2.81 -17.23
CA GLU A 206 -16.27 2.33 -17.27
C GLU A 206 -15.29 3.46 -17.58
N ILE A 207 -14.24 3.55 -16.77
CA ILE A 207 -13.06 4.40 -16.99
C ILE A 207 -11.89 3.45 -17.24
N CYS A 208 -11.51 3.27 -18.49
CA CYS A 208 -10.41 2.40 -18.90
C CYS A 208 -9.10 3.18 -18.94
N MET A 209 -8.06 2.65 -18.29
CA MET A 209 -6.72 3.22 -18.39
C MET A 209 -6.13 2.90 -19.77
N PRO A 210 -5.50 3.85 -20.46
CA PRO A 210 -4.82 3.60 -21.74
C PRO A 210 -3.75 2.50 -21.67
N SER A 211 -3.15 2.24 -20.51
CA SER A 211 -2.24 1.11 -20.26
C SER A 211 -2.90 -0.26 -20.40
N GLY A 212 -4.25 -0.33 -20.34
CA GLY A 212 -5.03 -1.53 -20.59
C GLY A 212 -5.05 -2.56 -19.48
N MET A 213 -5.56 -3.77 -19.84
CA MET A 213 -5.78 -4.88 -18.92
C MET A 213 -4.76 -6.03 -19.05
N GLU A 214 -3.78 -5.90 -19.96
CA GLU A 214 -2.82 -6.98 -20.25
C GLU A 214 -1.56 -6.90 -19.38
N LYS A 215 -1.08 -5.69 -19.12
CA LYS A 215 0.18 -5.45 -18.40
C LYS A 215 0.14 -4.15 -17.62
N MET A 216 1.07 -4.02 -16.72
CA MET A 216 1.34 -2.79 -15.99
C MET A 216 1.75 -1.68 -16.98
N GLY A 217 1.30 -0.46 -16.75
CA GLY A 217 1.73 0.69 -17.55
C GLY A 217 3.25 0.94 -17.40
N PRO A 218 3.92 1.49 -18.40
CA PRO A 218 5.39 1.55 -18.43
C PRO A 218 6.01 2.34 -17.30
N THR A 219 5.39 3.44 -16.87
CA THR A 219 5.90 4.25 -15.75
C THR A 219 5.68 3.52 -14.43
N ILE A 220 4.50 2.95 -14.21
CA ILE A 220 4.19 2.15 -13.01
C ILE A 220 5.11 0.93 -12.94
N GLN A 221 5.38 0.26 -14.06
CA GLN A 221 6.31 -0.86 -14.12
C GLN A 221 7.72 -0.43 -13.71
N LYS A 222 8.21 0.68 -14.23
CA LYS A 222 9.54 1.21 -13.89
C LYS A 222 9.66 1.56 -12.41
N LEU A 223 8.62 2.13 -11.81
CA LEU A 223 8.56 2.41 -10.37
C LEU A 223 8.58 1.11 -9.56
N TYR A 224 7.80 0.11 -9.96
CA TYR A 224 7.77 -1.20 -9.34
C TYR A 224 9.13 -1.89 -9.38
N ASP A 225 9.75 -1.98 -10.55
CA ASP A 225 11.03 -2.65 -10.75
C ASP A 225 12.16 -1.96 -9.97
N THR A 226 12.15 -0.62 -9.94
CA THR A 226 13.15 0.15 -9.20
C THR A 226 13.03 -0.08 -7.70
N LEU A 227 11.83 0.05 -7.13
CA LEU A 227 11.64 -0.12 -5.68
C LEU A 227 11.89 -1.57 -5.25
N THR A 228 11.39 -2.55 -6.00
CA THR A 228 11.65 -3.97 -5.71
C THR A 228 13.13 -4.32 -5.89
N GLY A 229 13.80 -3.75 -6.88
CA GLY A 229 15.25 -3.90 -7.08
C GLY A 229 16.06 -3.39 -5.88
N ILE A 230 15.68 -2.24 -5.32
CA ILE A 230 16.26 -1.70 -4.08
C ILE A 230 15.99 -2.63 -2.90
N GLN A 231 14.74 -3.05 -2.70
CA GLN A 231 14.34 -3.93 -1.59
C GLN A 231 15.07 -5.29 -1.62
N MET A 232 15.36 -5.81 -2.80
CA MET A 232 16.05 -7.09 -2.99
C MET A 232 17.56 -6.96 -3.13
N GLY A 233 18.12 -5.76 -2.92
CA GLY A 233 19.55 -5.52 -3.00
C GLY A 233 20.15 -5.62 -4.42
N LYS A 234 19.30 -5.56 -5.45
CA LYS A 234 19.72 -5.56 -6.87
C LYS A 234 20.12 -4.17 -7.36
N LEU A 235 19.59 -3.15 -6.73
CA LEU A 235 19.90 -1.74 -6.97
C LEU A 235 20.39 -1.09 -5.68
N GLU A 236 21.23 -0.07 -5.83
CA GLU A 236 21.72 0.70 -4.69
C GLU A 236 20.56 1.38 -3.96
N ALA A 237 20.56 1.24 -2.64
CA ALA A 237 19.54 1.83 -1.79
C ALA A 237 19.94 3.22 -1.30
N PRO A 238 19.00 4.17 -1.18
CA PRO A 238 19.25 5.40 -0.44
C PRO A 238 19.68 5.10 0.99
N LYS A 239 20.55 5.94 1.54
CA LYS A 239 21.10 5.75 2.88
C LYS A 239 20.00 5.55 3.93
N GLY A 240 20.11 4.46 4.68
CA GLY A 240 19.20 4.13 5.78
C GLY A 240 17.89 3.43 5.36
N TRP A 241 17.70 3.11 4.07
CA TRP A 241 16.52 2.38 3.63
C TRP A 241 16.61 0.87 3.88
N ILE A 242 17.81 0.31 3.79
CA ILE A 242 18.05 -1.11 4.00
C ILE A 242 18.75 -1.30 5.34
N TYR A 243 18.18 -2.13 6.18
CA TYR A 243 18.79 -2.61 7.40
C TYR A 243 19.27 -4.04 7.17
N THR A 244 20.60 -4.23 7.16
CA THR A 244 21.22 -5.55 7.00
C THR A 244 21.42 -6.17 8.37
N CYS A 245 20.72 -7.26 8.65
CA CYS A 245 20.94 -8.11 9.81
C CYS A 245 21.71 -9.35 9.37
N LEU A 246 22.89 -9.57 9.93
CA LEU A 246 23.67 -10.80 9.72
C LEU A 246 22.96 -11.94 10.48
N LEU A 247 22.07 -12.67 9.80
CA LEU A 247 21.41 -13.85 10.32
C LEU A 247 22.26 -15.12 10.14
N TYR A 248 23.29 -15.06 9.31
CA TYR A 248 24.22 -16.16 9.02
C TYR A 248 25.66 -15.74 9.27
N THR A 249 26.24 -16.27 10.32
CA THR A 249 27.69 -16.43 10.42
C THR A 249 27.97 -17.92 10.34
N SER A 250 28.41 -18.33 9.24
CA SER A 250 29.12 -19.50 8.75
C SER A 250 28.32 -20.47 7.91
N PRO A 251 28.87 -20.81 6.72
CA PRO A 251 28.65 -22.13 6.14
C PRO A 251 29.40 -23.12 7.02
N SER A 252 28.72 -24.10 7.58
CA SER A 252 29.33 -25.32 8.04
C SER A 252 29.78 -26.13 6.85
#